data_31731e9c885c086ea03094dc9a56e954
#
_entry.id   31731e9c885c086ea03094dc9a56e954
#
_cell.length_a   1.000
_cell.length_b   1.000
_cell.length_c   1.000
_cell.angle_alpha   90.00
_cell.angle_beta   90.00
_cell.angle_gamma   90.00
#
_symmetry.space_group_name_H-M   'P 1'
#
loop_
_entity.id
_entity.type
_entity.pdbx_description
1 polymer ?
#
loop_
_entity_poly.entity_id
_entity_poly.type
_entity_poly.pdbx_seq_one_letter_code
_entity_poly.pdbx_strand_id
1 'polypeptide(L)'
;MRTARHAIAALAVMALATAACTRSADETEIGAAPAGSSAGDQAAPDGGGNGTGADEATGSRLDQGGFGDLENVCHDGEPGTATEVGLTADEIHLGTVTDKGSAERPGLTQEMYDSAVAFAGWCNEHGGIGGRKVVIDDLDAKLFEYNQRIAEACQQDFALVGGGAVFDAQDNGARVACGLINLPGYAVTPQARVADLQVQPVPNPVYEFASAGYRWLQGAYPEADKLGVLWVNLDGPSTIHAQIVEMAEKMGFDVVFDEQYRPLGETGWRGFVQKMRDDGVTAFEMIGEPENMVALQQAMQTEGWYPTFTHLQPNYMDEKFMQEGGSSMSDATYMRSAFPPFDMAEQVPALADYLELMQRYNPGGKTAMLGMQGLSGFLLFAVAANECGEDLSRACILEKAAAQDGWTAGGLHSAQTPGNTTATRCDLAIHATADGFVYDEALTEPNEGIYNCDPDNVIELTDDYGVPRPAA
;
A
#
# COMPACT_ATOMS: atom_id res chain seq x y z
N MET A 1 -44.24 -19.42 -42.30
CA MET A 1 -44.48 -18.72 -43.59
C MET A 1 -44.00 -17.26 -43.47
N ARG A 2 -43.17 -16.87 -44.42
CA ARG A 2 -42.68 -15.51 -44.75
C ARG A 2 -41.72 -14.87 -43.74
N THR A 3 -40.50 -14.75 -44.01
CA THR A 3 -39.54 -14.38 -45.08
C THR A 3 -38.68 -13.24 -44.58
N ALA A 4 -37.37 -13.50 -44.70
CA ALA A 4 -36.23 -12.61 -44.44
C ALA A 4 -36.28 -11.30 -45.23
N ARG A 5 -35.58 -10.28 -44.74
CA ARG A 5 -34.82 -9.34 -45.61
C ARG A 5 -33.55 -8.81 -44.90
N HIS A 6 -32.44 -9.08 -45.58
CA HIS A 6 -31.10 -8.56 -45.37
C HIS A 6 -31.08 -7.08 -45.81
N ALA A 7 -30.26 -6.28 -45.11
CA ALA A 7 -29.70 -5.08 -45.66
C ALA A 7 -28.23 -4.95 -45.22
N ILE A 8 -27.40 -5.08 -46.21
CA ILE A 8 -25.91 -4.81 -46.23
C ILE A 8 -25.77 -3.29 -46.47
N ALA A 9 -24.94 -2.64 -45.71
CA ALA A 9 -24.37 -1.32 -46.10
C ALA A 9 -22.93 -1.17 -45.59
N ALA A 10 -22.17 -1.04 -46.47
CA ALA A 10 -20.86 -0.75 -46.99
C ALA A 10 -19.92 0.06 -46.07
N LEU A 11 -18.63 -0.40 -46.11
CA LEU A 11 -17.41 0.29 -45.68
C LEU A 11 -17.24 1.65 -46.39
N ALA A 12 -16.77 2.65 -45.65
CA ALA A 12 -16.03 3.78 -46.19
C ALA A 12 -14.71 3.91 -45.45
N VAL A 13 -13.63 3.57 -46.15
CA VAL A 13 -12.24 3.83 -45.79
C VAL A 13 -11.95 5.28 -46.11
N MET A 14 -11.48 6.08 -45.16
CA MET A 14 -10.81 7.36 -45.43
C MET A 14 -9.40 7.31 -44.85
N ALA A 15 -8.45 7.22 -45.79
CA ALA A 15 -7.03 7.49 -45.55
C ALA A 15 -6.82 9.01 -45.51
N LEU A 16 -6.14 9.54 -44.51
CA LEU A 16 -5.58 10.88 -44.54
C LEU A 16 -4.10 10.86 -44.20
N ALA A 17 -3.39 11.58 -45.00
CA ALA A 17 -1.96 11.59 -45.19
C ALA A 17 -1.18 12.24 -44.05
N THR A 18 0.03 11.73 -43.87
CA THR A 18 1.16 12.27 -43.14
C THR A 18 1.65 13.59 -43.71
N ALA A 19 1.84 14.61 -42.87
CA ALA A 19 2.70 15.74 -43.14
C ALA A 19 3.80 15.81 -42.11
N ALA A 20 5.01 15.46 -42.51
CA ALA A 20 6.24 15.67 -41.78
C ALA A 20 6.64 17.15 -41.90
N CYS A 21 6.94 17.82 -40.79
CA CYS A 21 7.72 19.04 -40.76
C CYS A 21 8.95 18.81 -39.87
N THR A 22 10.06 18.64 -40.58
CA THR A 22 11.42 18.78 -40.03
C THR A 22 11.67 20.25 -39.66
N ARG A 23 12.22 20.51 -38.50
CA ARG A 23 12.92 21.77 -38.22
C ARG A 23 14.23 21.49 -37.49
N SER A 24 15.25 22.10 -38.09
CA SER A 24 16.68 22.00 -37.84
C SER A 24 17.12 22.43 -36.45
N ALA A 25 18.21 21.79 -36.02
CA ALA A 25 19.06 22.18 -34.93
C ALA A 25 19.66 23.57 -35.13
N ASP A 26 19.83 24.34 -34.06
CA ASP A 26 20.77 25.42 -33.95
C ASP A 26 21.63 25.21 -32.72
N GLU A 27 22.91 24.95 -32.96
CA GLU A 27 23.97 24.84 -31.98
C GLU A 27 24.38 26.24 -31.52
N THR A 28 24.52 26.46 -30.23
CA THR A 28 25.33 27.57 -29.73
C THR A 28 26.25 27.04 -28.62
N GLU A 29 27.51 26.85 -29.01
CA GLU A 29 28.68 26.76 -28.13
C GLU A 29 28.95 28.12 -27.46
N ILE A 30 29.23 28.11 -26.17
CA ILE A 30 30.13 29.06 -25.45
C ILE A 30 30.61 28.30 -24.21
N GLY A 31 31.83 27.99 -23.98
CA GLY A 31 33.06 28.71 -23.96
C GLY A 31 33.73 28.33 -22.66
N ALA A 32 34.87 27.60 -22.71
CA ALA A 32 35.62 27.13 -21.56
C ALA A 32 36.64 28.19 -21.05
N ALA A 33 36.99 28.01 -19.76
CA ALA A 33 38.24 28.26 -19.04
C ALA A 33 38.45 29.67 -18.43
N PRO A 34 39.41 29.83 -17.47
CA PRO A 34 40.41 28.89 -16.99
C PRO A 34 40.61 28.80 -15.46
N ALA A 35 41.43 27.86 -15.08
CA ALA A 35 41.97 27.58 -13.76
C ALA A 35 42.88 28.72 -13.17
N GLY A 36 42.86 28.85 -11.82
CA GLY A 36 43.79 29.67 -11.07
C GLY A 36 44.11 28.99 -9.75
N SER A 37 45.34 28.50 -9.68
CA SER A 37 45.99 27.92 -8.50
C SER A 37 46.42 28.99 -7.49
N SER A 38 46.34 28.73 -6.19
CA SER A 38 47.42 29.04 -5.27
C SER A 38 47.30 28.33 -3.93
N ALA A 39 48.39 27.72 -3.54
CA ALA A 39 48.64 27.00 -2.31
C ALA A 39 48.79 27.96 -1.12
N GLY A 40 48.56 27.43 0.06
CA GLY A 40 48.85 28.09 1.35
C GLY A 40 48.84 27.05 2.46
N ASP A 41 50.01 26.50 2.74
CA ASP A 41 50.37 25.69 3.90
C ASP A 41 50.11 26.42 5.22
N GLN A 42 49.55 25.74 6.24
CA GLN A 42 49.98 25.86 7.63
C GLN A 42 49.47 24.71 8.49
N ALA A 43 50.39 24.26 9.33
CA ALA A 43 50.45 23.04 10.10
C ALA A 43 49.51 22.94 11.31
N ALA A 44 49.32 21.69 11.75
CA ALA A 44 48.60 21.17 12.91
C ALA A 44 49.05 21.68 14.29
N PRO A 45 48.29 21.38 15.38
CA PRO A 45 48.85 20.34 16.25
C PRO A 45 47.83 19.25 16.69
N ASP A 46 48.47 18.13 17.04
CA ASP A 46 47.93 16.88 17.59
C ASP A 46 46.97 17.02 18.76
N GLY A 47 45.96 16.14 18.75
CA GLY A 47 45.15 15.82 19.91
C GLY A 47 44.50 14.46 19.71
N GLY A 48 45.12 13.40 20.25
CA GLY A 48 44.64 12.04 20.15
C GLY A 48 43.29 11.82 20.83
N GLY A 49 42.38 11.14 20.14
CA GLY A 49 41.17 10.59 20.65
C GLY A 49 40.87 9.29 19.90
N ASN A 50 41.04 8.18 20.63
CA ASN A 50 40.76 6.82 20.17
C ASN A 50 39.25 6.68 19.91
N GLY A 51 38.84 6.79 18.67
CA GLY A 51 37.49 6.47 18.20
C GLY A 51 37.60 5.20 17.36
N THR A 52 36.99 4.14 17.83
CA THR A 52 36.75 2.90 17.08
C THR A 52 36.10 3.24 15.76
N GLY A 53 36.82 3.02 14.67
CA GLY A 53 36.30 3.20 13.33
C GLY A 53 35.15 2.22 13.09
N ALA A 54 33.99 2.76 12.93
CA ALA A 54 32.98 2.12 12.07
C ALA A 54 33.47 2.38 10.65
N ASP A 55 33.81 1.35 9.92
CA ASP A 55 33.98 1.42 8.47
C ASP A 55 32.68 1.95 7.89
N GLU A 56 32.69 3.17 7.38
CA GLU A 56 31.65 3.66 6.51
C GLU A 56 31.63 2.78 5.25
N ALA A 57 30.75 1.79 5.21
CA ALA A 57 30.41 1.07 3.99
C ALA A 57 29.80 2.10 3.03
N THR A 58 30.57 2.51 2.03
CA THR A 58 30.17 3.51 1.01
C THR A 58 29.22 2.93 -0.05
N GLY A 59 28.16 2.20 0.34
CA GLY A 59 27.16 1.64 -0.56
C GLY A 59 25.76 1.72 0.07
N SER A 60 24.73 1.82 -0.76
CA SER A 60 23.35 1.68 -0.33
C SER A 60 23.14 0.32 0.37
N ARG A 61 22.23 0.23 1.34
CA ARG A 61 21.85 -1.05 1.95
C ARG A 61 21.40 -2.06 0.90
N LEU A 62 20.70 -1.60 -0.12
CA LEU A 62 20.28 -2.43 -1.24
C LEU A 62 21.46 -3.09 -1.96
N ASP A 63 22.62 -2.41 -2.09
CA ASP A 63 23.83 -2.96 -2.72
C ASP A 63 24.47 -4.10 -1.92
N GLN A 64 24.04 -4.30 -0.68
CA GLN A 64 24.52 -5.35 0.24
C GLN A 64 23.47 -6.45 0.48
N GLY A 65 22.36 -6.42 -0.25
CA GLY A 65 21.25 -7.37 -0.04
C GLY A 65 20.47 -7.12 1.25
N GLY A 66 20.60 -5.93 1.87
CA GLY A 66 19.82 -5.46 3.01
C GLY A 66 18.76 -4.44 2.61
N PHE A 67 17.81 -4.16 3.50
CA PHE A 67 16.74 -3.17 3.29
C PHE A 67 16.45 -2.44 4.61
N GLY A 68 16.55 -1.12 4.62
CA GLY A 68 16.40 -0.35 5.85
C GLY A 68 17.35 -0.81 6.93
N ASP A 69 16.85 -1.28 8.07
CA ASP A 69 17.65 -1.87 9.15
C ASP A 69 17.78 -3.41 9.06
N LEU A 70 17.11 -4.05 8.09
CA LEU A 70 17.24 -5.49 7.83
C LEU A 70 18.54 -5.80 7.09
N GLU A 71 19.33 -6.71 7.65
CA GLU A 71 20.58 -7.18 7.04
C GLU A 71 20.39 -8.52 6.35
N ASN A 72 21.10 -8.75 5.24
CA ASN A 72 21.12 -10.03 4.54
C ASN A 72 19.72 -10.57 4.20
N VAL A 73 18.81 -9.72 3.75
CA VAL A 73 17.48 -10.12 3.31
C VAL A 73 17.59 -11.05 2.11
N CYS A 74 18.46 -10.68 1.17
CA CYS A 74 18.76 -11.43 -0.04
C CYS A 74 20.26 -11.73 -0.08
N HIS A 75 20.60 -13.01 -0.22
CA HIS A 75 21.99 -13.47 -0.23
C HIS A 75 22.13 -14.85 -0.88
N ASP A 76 23.35 -15.13 -1.37
CA ASP A 76 23.72 -16.47 -1.81
C ASP A 76 23.69 -17.48 -0.64
N GLY A 77 23.43 -18.75 -0.95
CA GLY A 77 23.41 -19.83 0.04
C GLY A 77 23.44 -21.20 -0.61
N GLU A 78 23.52 -22.22 0.22
CA GLU A 78 23.37 -23.61 -0.22
C GLU A 78 21.90 -24.03 0.01
N PRO A 79 21.11 -24.16 -1.05
CA PRO A 79 19.72 -24.50 -0.90
C PRO A 79 19.55 -25.94 -0.36
N GLY A 80 18.70 -26.10 0.63
CA GLY A 80 18.31 -27.39 1.18
C GLY A 80 17.38 -28.18 0.27
N THR A 81 16.71 -29.18 0.84
CA THR A 81 15.76 -30.03 0.09
C THR A 81 14.53 -29.24 -0.35
N ALA A 82 14.01 -29.58 -1.53
CA ALA A 82 12.79 -29.02 -2.10
C ALA A 82 11.71 -30.12 -2.14
N THR A 83 10.71 -30.03 -1.27
CA THR A 83 9.69 -31.08 -1.14
C THR A 83 8.26 -30.58 -1.33
N GLU A 84 8.07 -29.27 -1.45
CA GLU A 84 6.75 -28.65 -1.57
C GLU A 84 6.53 -28.06 -2.97
N VAL A 85 5.26 -27.88 -3.35
CA VAL A 85 4.88 -27.23 -4.60
C VAL A 85 5.46 -25.81 -4.62
N GLY A 86 5.96 -25.36 -5.77
CA GLY A 86 6.54 -24.03 -5.95
C GLY A 86 7.94 -23.85 -5.37
N LEU A 87 8.53 -24.89 -4.78
CA LEU A 87 9.89 -24.89 -4.26
C LEU A 87 10.77 -25.87 -5.02
N THR A 88 11.87 -25.40 -5.58
CA THR A 88 12.90 -26.23 -6.23
C THR A 88 14.27 -26.00 -5.57
N ALA A 89 15.31 -26.68 -6.06
CA ALA A 89 16.69 -26.40 -5.61
C ALA A 89 17.14 -24.97 -5.99
N ASP A 90 16.63 -24.43 -7.09
CA ASP A 90 17.11 -23.20 -7.69
C ASP A 90 16.13 -22.03 -7.57
N GLU A 91 14.84 -22.29 -7.31
CA GLU A 91 13.76 -21.29 -7.39
C GLU A 91 12.72 -21.45 -6.29
N ILE A 92 12.13 -20.30 -5.88
CA ILE A 92 10.95 -20.19 -5.04
C ILE A 92 9.90 -19.44 -5.84
N HIS A 93 8.75 -20.07 -6.15
CA HIS A 93 7.62 -19.47 -6.82
C HIS A 93 6.68 -18.79 -5.80
N LEU A 94 6.46 -17.52 -5.96
CA LEU A 94 5.61 -16.70 -5.10
C LEU A 94 4.49 -16.08 -5.94
N GLY A 95 3.25 -16.44 -5.64
CA GLY A 95 2.09 -15.86 -6.29
C GLY A 95 1.74 -14.49 -5.71
N THR A 96 1.56 -13.48 -6.56
CA THR A 96 1.05 -12.17 -6.15
C THR A 96 -0.31 -11.93 -6.77
N VAL A 97 -1.36 -12.00 -5.93
CA VAL A 97 -2.74 -11.77 -6.37
C VAL A 97 -3.01 -10.28 -6.43
N THR A 98 -3.60 -9.81 -7.54
CA THR A 98 -4.03 -8.42 -7.73
C THR A 98 -5.30 -8.34 -8.56
N ASP A 99 -5.85 -7.15 -8.72
CA ASP A 99 -6.97 -6.85 -9.62
C ASP A 99 -6.57 -5.89 -10.76
N LYS A 100 -5.27 -5.81 -11.08
CA LYS A 100 -4.71 -4.80 -11.98
C LYS A 100 -5.29 -4.78 -13.40
N GLY A 101 -5.73 -5.93 -13.88
CA GLY A 101 -6.36 -6.08 -15.20
C GLY A 101 -7.89 -5.95 -15.17
N SER A 102 -8.47 -5.41 -14.08
CA SER A 102 -9.90 -5.13 -14.03
C SER A 102 -10.32 -4.20 -15.15
N ALA A 103 -11.38 -4.58 -15.86
CA ALA A 103 -11.97 -3.73 -16.90
C ALA A 103 -12.70 -2.52 -16.31
N GLU A 104 -13.23 -2.67 -15.10
CA GLU A 104 -13.94 -1.63 -14.35
C GLU A 104 -12.98 -0.57 -13.82
N ARG A 105 -11.78 -0.99 -13.39
CA ARG A 105 -10.73 -0.11 -12.88
C ARG A 105 -9.34 -0.63 -13.25
N PRO A 106 -8.83 -0.31 -14.43
CA PRO A 106 -7.47 -0.70 -14.84
C PRO A 106 -6.41 -0.17 -13.88
N GLY A 107 -5.50 -1.04 -13.47
CA GLY A 107 -4.42 -0.71 -12.53
C GLY A 107 -4.80 -0.77 -11.04
N LEU A 108 -5.96 -1.36 -10.70
CA LEU A 108 -6.34 -1.60 -9.31
C LEU A 108 -5.33 -2.54 -8.63
N THR A 109 -4.75 -2.10 -7.52
CA THR A 109 -3.67 -2.81 -6.79
C THR A 109 -2.40 -3.14 -7.62
N GLN A 110 -2.18 -2.42 -8.72
CA GLN A 110 -1.01 -2.60 -9.60
C GLN A 110 0.31 -2.43 -8.83
N GLU A 111 0.39 -1.47 -7.90
CA GLU A 111 1.56 -1.17 -7.08
C GLU A 111 2.06 -2.34 -6.25
N MET A 112 1.18 -3.26 -5.85
CA MET A 112 1.57 -4.48 -5.13
C MET A 112 2.36 -5.43 -6.03
N TYR A 113 1.90 -5.62 -7.27
CA TYR A 113 2.62 -6.41 -8.26
C TYR A 113 3.93 -5.73 -8.68
N ASP A 114 3.91 -4.41 -8.83
CA ASP A 114 5.09 -3.66 -9.23
C ASP A 114 6.20 -3.71 -8.17
N SER A 115 5.85 -3.68 -6.87
CA SER A 115 6.82 -3.88 -5.80
C SER A 115 7.30 -5.34 -5.70
N ALA A 116 6.45 -6.34 -6.03
CA ALA A 116 6.87 -7.73 -6.13
C ALA A 116 7.96 -7.92 -7.21
N VAL A 117 7.74 -7.32 -8.38
CA VAL A 117 8.71 -7.36 -9.49
C VAL A 117 10.03 -6.68 -9.09
N ALA A 118 9.95 -5.52 -8.43
CA ALA A 118 11.13 -4.79 -7.96
C ALA A 118 11.89 -5.62 -6.91
N PHE A 119 11.18 -6.20 -5.93
CA PHE A 119 11.77 -7.06 -4.92
C PHE A 119 12.48 -8.26 -5.54
N ALA A 120 11.83 -9.00 -6.45
CA ALA A 120 12.44 -10.18 -7.09
C ALA A 120 13.67 -9.81 -7.92
N GLY A 121 13.62 -8.69 -8.66
CA GLY A 121 14.77 -8.18 -9.42
C GLY A 121 15.97 -7.92 -8.52
N TRP A 122 15.77 -7.16 -7.46
CA TRP A 122 16.78 -6.85 -6.47
C TRP A 122 17.32 -8.10 -5.75
N CYS A 123 16.42 -8.93 -5.24
CA CYS A 123 16.79 -10.11 -4.47
C CYS A 123 17.58 -11.10 -5.34
N ASN A 124 17.20 -11.30 -6.58
CA ASN A 124 17.89 -12.19 -7.52
C ASN A 124 19.29 -11.68 -7.93
N GLU A 125 19.49 -10.36 -7.99
CA GLU A 125 20.79 -9.75 -8.21
C GLU A 125 21.76 -10.04 -7.05
N HIS A 126 21.22 -10.17 -5.81
CA HIS A 126 21.98 -10.42 -4.60
C HIS A 126 22.02 -11.91 -4.17
N GLY A 127 21.75 -12.83 -5.09
CA GLY A 127 21.85 -14.28 -4.83
C GLY A 127 20.55 -14.97 -4.46
N GLY A 128 19.44 -14.22 -4.39
CA GLY A 128 18.11 -14.76 -4.05
C GLY A 128 17.89 -14.91 -2.54
N ILE A 129 17.04 -15.82 -2.14
CA ILE A 129 16.78 -16.16 -0.74
C ILE A 129 17.50 -17.48 -0.43
N GLY A 130 18.60 -17.41 0.29
CA GLY A 130 19.40 -18.59 0.61
C GLY A 130 19.88 -19.35 -0.62
N GLY A 131 20.26 -18.66 -1.71
CA GLY A 131 20.72 -19.24 -2.98
C GLY A 131 19.62 -19.59 -3.96
N ARG A 132 18.32 -19.44 -3.62
CA ARG A 132 17.19 -19.68 -4.54
C ARG A 132 16.70 -18.37 -5.14
N LYS A 133 16.48 -18.36 -6.44
CA LYS A 133 15.84 -17.22 -7.14
C LYS A 133 14.38 -17.11 -6.77
N VAL A 134 13.92 -15.89 -6.59
CA VAL A 134 12.51 -15.56 -6.42
C VAL A 134 11.87 -15.41 -7.80
N VAL A 135 10.81 -16.17 -8.05
CA VAL A 135 9.97 -16.08 -9.25
C VAL A 135 8.61 -15.55 -8.83
N ILE A 136 8.17 -14.45 -9.42
CA ILE A 136 6.84 -13.88 -9.15
C ILE A 136 5.85 -14.39 -10.20
N ASP A 137 4.85 -15.11 -9.71
CA ASP A 137 3.72 -15.55 -10.53
C ASP A 137 2.60 -14.52 -10.46
N ASP A 138 2.22 -13.98 -11.63
CA ASP A 138 1.23 -12.92 -11.79
C ASP A 138 -0.19 -13.49 -11.73
N LEU A 139 -0.86 -13.32 -10.60
CA LEU A 139 -2.20 -13.85 -10.35
C LEU A 139 -3.25 -12.73 -10.44
N ASP A 140 -3.40 -12.13 -11.61
CA ASP A 140 -4.37 -11.06 -11.86
C ASP A 140 -5.81 -11.60 -11.82
N ALA A 141 -6.54 -11.31 -10.74
CA ALA A 141 -7.90 -11.76 -10.50
C ALA A 141 -8.97 -10.91 -11.21
N LYS A 142 -8.60 -9.74 -11.74
CA LYS A 142 -9.50 -8.86 -12.52
C LYS A 142 -10.87 -8.66 -11.87
N LEU A 143 -10.89 -8.57 -10.55
CA LEU A 143 -12.04 -8.57 -9.65
C LEU A 143 -12.77 -9.91 -9.53
N PHE A 144 -13.05 -10.61 -10.61
CA PHE A 144 -14.00 -11.75 -10.63
C PHE A 144 -13.35 -13.12 -10.86
N GLU A 145 -12.02 -13.19 -11.05
CA GLU A 145 -11.29 -14.43 -11.32
C GLU A 145 -10.49 -14.95 -10.10
N TYR A 146 -10.75 -14.42 -8.89
CA TYR A 146 -9.97 -14.77 -7.68
C TYR A 146 -9.89 -16.28 -7.45
N ASN A 147 -11.03 -17.00 -7.52
CA ASN A 147 -11.09 -18.44 -7.36
C ASN A 147 -10.21 -19.19 -8.36
N GLN A 148 -10.17 -18.71 -9.60
CA GLN A 148 -9.35 -19.31 -10.66
C GLN A 148 -7.86 -19.09 -10.36
N ARG A 149 -7.49 -17.89 -9.90
CA ARG A 149 -6.09 -17.59 -9.54
C ARG A 149 -5.63 -18.42 -8.33
N ILE A 150 -6.48 -18.59 -7.32
CA ILE A 150 -6.17 -19.46 -6.18
C ILE A 150 -5.99 -20.92 -6.61
N ALA A 151 -6.84 -21.45 -7.50
CA ALA A 151 -6.70 -22.81 -8.03
C ALA A 151 -5.41 -22.98 -8.84
N GLU A 152 -4.96 -21.95 -9.55
CA GLU A 152 -3.69 -21.92 -10.26
C GLU A 152 -2.51 -21.89 -9.28
N ALA A 153 -2.54 -20.99 -8.30
CA ALA A 153 -1.52 -20.87 -7.26
C ALA A 153 -1.31 -22.15 -6.47
N CYS A 154 -2.39 -22.90 -6.15
CA CYS A 154 -2.30 -24.20 -5.49
C CYS A 154 -1.45 -25.23 -6.26
N GLN A 155 -1.28 -25.08 -7.56
CA GLN A 155 -0.56 -26.02 -8.40
C GLN A 155 0.90 -25.63 -8.68
N GLN A 156 1.22 -24.35 -8.52
CA GLN A 156 2.53 -23.84 -8.95
C GLN A 156 3.28 -23.04 -7.87
N ASP A 157 2.59 -22.40 -6.91
CA ASP A 157 3.22 -21.51 -5.99
C ASP A 157 3.55 -22.13 -4.63
N PHE A 158 4.67 -21.73 -4.06
CA PHE A 158 5.06 -22.09 -2.70
C PHE A 158 4.26 -21.28 -1.66
N ALA A 159 4.04 -20.00 -1.93
CA ALA A 159 3.28 -19.10 -1.07
C ALA A 159 2.59 -18.02 -1.91
N LEU A 160 1.51 -17.43 -1.37
CA LEU A 160 1.03 -16.12 -1.80
C LEU A 160 1.73 -15.06 -0.96
N VAL A 161 2.27 -14.02 -1.62
CA VAL A 161 3.00 -12.96 -0.93
C VAL A 161 2.69 -11.59 -1.52
N GLY A 162 2.52 -10.60 -0.66
CA GLY A 162 2.49 -9.18 -0.99
C GLY A 162 1.26 -8.71 -1.78
N GLY A 163 0.35 -9.61 -2.13
CA GLY A 163 -0.83 -9.29 -2.92
C GLY A 163 -2.06 -8.91 -2.09
N GLY A 164 -3.13 -8.56 -2.79
CA GLY A 164 -4.46 -8.30 -2.25
C GLY A 164 -5.47 -8.12 -3.38
N ALA A 165 -6.71 -8.54 -3.16
CA ALA A 165 -7.81 -8.44 -4.11
C ALA A 165 -9.10 -7.99 -3.42
N VAL A 166 -10.01 -7.35 -4.16
CA VAL A 166 -11.27 -6.82 -3.60
C VAL A 166 -12.20 -7.93 -3.14
N PHE A 167 -12.27 -9.03 -3.90
CA PHE A 167 -13.14 -10.17 -3.60
C PHE A 167 -12.36 -11.36 -3.01
N ASP A 168 -11.53 -11.11 -2.02
CA ASP A 168 -10.62 -12.04 -1.39
C ASP A 168 -11.29 -13.05 -0.42
N ALA A 169 -12.61 -12.91 -0.17
CA ALA A 169 -13.36 -13.92 0.60
C ALA A 169 -13.52 -15.24 -0.14
N GLN A 170 -13.48 -15.18 -1.47
CA GLN A 170 -13.73 -16.32 -2.32
C GLN A 170 -12.58 -17.34 -2.20
N ASP A 171 -12.93 -18.61 -2.05
CA ASP A 171 -12.00 -19.76 -2.03
C ASP A 171 -10.87 -19.77 -0.99
N ASN A 172 -10.96 -18.98 0.10
CA ASN A 172 -10.04 -19.17 1.22
C ASN A 172 -10.02 -20.63 1.71
N GLY A 173 -11.18 -21.32 1.65
CA GLY A 173 -11.26 -22.75 1.94
C GLY A 173 -10.45 -23.60 0.99
N ALA A 174 -10.44 -23.32 -0.32
CA ALA A 174 -9.65 -24.02 -1.32
C ALA A 174 -8.14 -23.80 -1.12
N ARG A 175 -7.73 -22.55 -0.81
CA ARG A 175 -6.34 -22.21 -0.47
C ARG A 175 -5.84 -22.99 0.74
N VAL A 176 -6.62 -23.00 1.82
CA VAL A 176 -6.31 -23.75 3.05
C VAL A 176 -6.28 -25.26 2.78
N ALA A 177 -7.23 -25.79 2.00
CA ALA A 177 -7.30 -27.22 1.66
C ALA A 177 -6.09 -27.72 0.86
N CYS A 178 -5.48 -26.88 0.00
CA CYS A 178 -4.24 -27.22 -0.72
C CYS A 178 -2.97 -26.89 0.10
N GLY A 179 -3.11 -26.36 1.30
CA GLY A 179 -2.00 -26.00 2.17
C GLY A 179 -1.18 -24.79 1.72
N LEU A 180 -1.73 -23.95 0.83
CA LEU A 180 -1.04 -22.77 0.33
C LEU A 180 -1.09 -21.64 1.39
N ILE A 181 0.09 -21.21 1.86
CA ILE A 181 0.23 -20.14 2.84
C ILE A 181 0.08 -18.77 2.19
N ASN A 182 -0.26 -17.74 3.00
CA ASN A 182 -0.43 -16.38 2.52
C ASN A 182 0.22 -15.36 3.48
N LEU A 183 1.07 -14.50 2.93
CA LEU A 183 1.59 -13.30 3.59
C LEU A 183 1.09 -12.08 2.77
N PRO A 184 -0.19 -11.71 2.90
CA PRO A 184 -0.81 -10.72 2.02
C PRO A 184 -0.24 -9.33 2.23
N GLY A 185 -0.24 -8.49 1.20
CA GLY A 185 -0.07 -7.06 1.36
C GLY A 185 -1.24 -6.50 2.18
N TYR A 186 -2.48 -6.83 1.82
CA TYR A 186 -3.63 -6.59 2.68
C TYR A 186 -4.73 -7.63 2.45
N ALA A 187 -5.58 -7.82 3.48
CA ALA A 187 -6.81 -8.59 3.41
C ALA A 187 -8.01 -7.65 3.59
N VAL A 188 -9.01 -7.73 2.72
CA VAL A 188 -10.12 -6.78 2.67
C VAL A 188 -11.35 -7.29 3.41
N THR A 189 -11.84 -8.47 3.02
CA THR A 189 -13.07 -9.02 3.61
C THR A 189 -12.83 -9.62 4.99
N PRO A 190 -13.84 -9.65 5.87
CA PRO A 190 -13.69 -10.27 7.19
C PRO A 190 -13.20 -11.71 7.13
N GLN A 191 -13.68 -12.49 6.16
CA GLN A 191 -13.29 -13.88 5.96
C GLN A 191 -11.81 -14.01 5.58
N ALA A 192 -11.29 -13.12 4.75
CA ALA A 192 -9.88 -13.10 4.40
C ALA A 192 -9.00 -12.64 5.57
N ARG A 193 -9.47 -11.67 6.37
CA ARG A 193 -8.72 -11.16 7.55
C ARG A 193 -8.51 -12.22 8.64
N VAL A 194 -9.40 -13.20 8.76
CA VAL A 194 -9.32 -14.30 9.75
C VAL A 194 -8.99 -15.66 9.14
N ALA A 195 -8.52 -15.69 7.91
CA ALA A 195 -8.25 -16.95 7.19
C ALA A 195 -7.07 -17.72 7.83
N ASP A 196 -7.19 -19.05 7.89
CA ASP A 196 -6.11 -19.93 8.32
C ASP A 196 -4.92 -19.91 7.34
N LEU A 197 -3.77 -20.41 7.79
CA LEU A 197 -2.50 -20.46 7.02
C LEU A 197 -2.10 -19.08 6.48
N GLN A 198 -2.27 -18.04 7.28
CA GLN A 198 -1.98 -16.67 6.91
C GLN A 198 -1.26 -15.94 8.04
N VAL A 199 -0.28 -15.12 7.66
CA VAL A 199 0.35 -14.14 8.55
C VAL A 199 0.33 -12.78 7.86
N GLN A 200 -0.34 -11.80 8.45
CA GLN A 200 -0.44 -10.45 7.89
C GLN A 200 0.73 -9.60 8.36
N PRO A 201 1.62 -9.13 7.49
CA PRO A 201 2.74 -8.24 7.87
C PRO A 201 2.26 -6.95 8.53
N VAL A 202 1.15 -6.43 8.06
CA VAL A 202 0.41 -5.31 8.65
C VAL A 202 -1.00 -5.82 8.97
N PRO A 203 -1.27 -6.23 10.22
CA PRO A 203 -2.55 -6.79 10.59
C PRO A 203 -3.72 -5.85 10.35
N ASN A 204 -4.81 -6.39 9.80
CA ASN A 204 -6.08 -5.70 9.61
C ASN A 204 -7.18 -6.44 10.38
N PRO A 205 -7.30 -6.26 11.69
CA PRO A 205 -8.25 -7.00 12.52
C PRO A 205 -9.69 -6.63 12.21
N VAL A 206 -10.62 -7.59 12.46
CA VAL A 206 -12.05 -7.37 12.21
C VAL A 206 -12.71 -6.64 13.39
N TYR A 207 -12.25 -6.91 14.61
CA TYR A 207 -12.89 -6.42 15.84
C TYR A 207 -12.10 -5.31 16.55
N GLU A 208 -11.14 -4.74 15.88
CA GLU A 208 -10.43 -3.53 16.30
C GLU A 208 -10.37 -2.55 15.13
N PHE A 209 -10.42 -1.25 15.43
CA PHE A 209 -10.31 -0.20 14.44
C PHE A 209 -9.28 0.84 14.87
N ALA A 210 -8.33 1.16 14.00
CA ALA A 210 -7.36 2.21 14.24
C ALA A 210 -8.02 3.58 14.09
N SER A 211 -8.26 4.26 15.20
CA SER A 211 -9.06 5.48 15.33
C SER A 211 -8.23 6.74 15.55
N ALA A 212 -6.89 6.64 15.53
CA ALA A 212 -5.99 7.76 15.82
C ALA A 212 -6.34 9.04 15.05
N GLY A 213 -6.55 8.94 13.73
CA GLY A 213 -6.88 10.08 12.89
C GLY A 213 -8.14 10.82 13.36
N TYR A 214 -9.18 10.08 13.71
CA TYR A 214 -10.41 10.68 14.24
C TYR A 214 -10.20 11.34 15.60
N ARG A 215 -9.44 10.70 16.49
CA ARG A 215 -9.11 11.26 17.81
C ARG A 215 -8.35 12.58 17.69
N TRP A 216 -7.36 12.66 16.83
CA TRP A 216 -6.60 13.87 16.59
C TRP A 216 -7.45 14.98 15.97
N LEU A 217 -8.29 14.63 14.99
CA LEU A 217 -9.16 15.60 14.32
C LEU A 217 -10.27 16.10 15.23
N GLN A 218 -10.81 15.27 16.14
CA GLN A 218 -11.72 15.77 17.19
C GLN A 218 -11.02 16.77 18.13
N GLY A 219 -9.74 16.55 18.45
CA GLY A 219 -8.97 17.49 19.25
C GLY A 219 -8.72 18.82 18.53
N ALA A 220 -8.42 18.76 17.23
CA ALA A 220 -8.15 19.94 16.40
C ALA A 220 -9.43 20.69 16.00
N TYR A 221 -10.55 19.99 15.82
CA TYR A 221 -11.84 20.52 15.35
C TYR A 221 -13.00 20.07 16.26
N PRO A 222 -13.06 20.51 17.53
CA PRO A 222 -14.02 20.00 18.51
C PRO A 222 -15.48 20.28 18.17
N GLU A 223 -15.76 21.21 17.25
CA GLU A 223 -17.11 21.51 16.76
C GLU A 223 -17.56 20.61 15.59
N ALA A 224 -16.64 19.79 15.04
CA ALA A 224 -16.94 18.94 13.89
C ALA A 224 -17.37 17.54 14.36
N ASP A 225 -18.56 17.46 14.94
CA ASP A 225 -19.13 16.25 15.55
C ASP A 225 -20.16 15.50 14.68
N LYS A 226 -20.53 16.08 13.51
CA LYS A 226 -21.51 15.50 12.57
C LYS A 226 -20.80 14.81 11.43
N LEU A 227 -20.72 13.49 11.51
CA LEU A 227 -20.02 12.67 10.50
C LEU A 227 -20.92 12.34 9.32
N GLY A 228 -20.39 12.57 8.12
CA GLY A 228 -20.90 11.99 6.88
C GLY A 228 -20.00 10.85 6.42
N VAL A 229 -20.57 9.72 6.06
CA VAL A 229 -19.86 8.58 5.46
C VAL A 229 -20.42 8.31 4.07
N LEU A 230 -19.55 8.30 3.07
CA LEU A 230 -19.89 7.93 1.70
C LEU A 230 -19.05 6.73 1.28
N TRP A 231 -19.66 5.64 0.85
CA TRP A 231 -18.97 4.41 0.63
C TRP A 231 -19.37 3.68 -0.65
N VAL A 232 -18.42 2.94 -1.24
CA VAL A 232 -18.68 2.16 -2.45
C VAL A 232 -19.47 0.90 -2.11
N ASN A 233 -20.52 0.63 -2.88
CA ASN A 233 -21.38 -0.54 -2.67
C ASN A 233 -20.71 -1.84 -3.16
N LEU A 234 -19.78 -2.38 -2.33
CA LEU A 234 -19.08 -3.65 -2.50
C LEU A 234 -18.92 -4.32 -1.13
N ASP A 235 -18.78 -5.65 -1.09
CA ASP A 235 -18.76 -6.45 0.15
C ASP A 235 -17.65 -6.04 1.13
N GLY A 236 -16.40 -5.94 0.67
CA GLY A 236 -15.28 -5.53 1.53
C GLY A 236 -15.45 -4.14 2.13
N PRO A 237 -15.67 -3.11 1.31
CA PRO A 237 -15.98 -1.76 1.75
C PRO A 237 -17.20 -1.64 2.66
N SER A 238 -18.23 -2.49 2.51
CA SER A 238 -19.39 -2.48 3.41
C SER A 238 -19.04 -2.84 4.85
N THR A 239 -18.08 -3.73 5.05
CA THR A 239 -17.58 -4.05 6.39
C THR A 239 -16.78 -2.89 6.99
N ILE A 240 -15.91 -2.26 6.19
CA ILE A 240 -15.15 -1.07 6.62
C ILE A 240 -16.12 0.05 7.02
N HIS A 241 -17.17 0.26 6.21
CA HIS A 241 -18.24 1.20 6.52
C HIS A 241 -18.87 0.91 7.89
N ALA A 242 -19.33 -0.33 8.12
CA ALA A 242 -19.93 -0.71 9.40
C ALA A 242 -18.97 -0.50 10.59
N GLN A 243 -17.68 -0.82 10.42
CA GLN A 243 -16.65 -0.58 11.43
C GLN A 243 -16.46 0.93 11.71
N ILE A 244 -16.48 1.77 10.68
CA ILE A 244 -16.38 3.23 10.84
C ILE A 244 -17.61 3.79 11.55
N VAL A 245 -18.80 3.33 11.23
CA VAL A 245 -20.05 3.77 11.89
C VAL A 245 -20.01 3.39 13.38
N GLU A 246 -19.69 2.14 13.73
CA GLU A 246 -19.58 1.72 15.13
C GLU A 246 -18.48 2.51 15.88
N MET A 247 -17.32 2.70 15.26
CA MET A 247 -16.25 3.51 15.83
C MET A 247 -16.70 4.95 16.07
N ALA A 248 -17.36 5.57 15.09
CA ALA A 248 -17.85 6.94 15.18
C ALA A 248 -18.84 7.13 16.34
N GLU A 249 -19.80 6.19 16.49
CA GLU A 249 -20.74 6.21 17.61
C GLU A 249 -20.03 6.09 18.97
N LYS A 250 -19.03 5.20 19.09
CA LYS A 250 -18.23 5.05 20.31
C LYS A 250 -17.38 6.29 20.65
N MET A 251 -16.97 7.04 19.64
CA MET A 251 -16.24 8.31 19.80
C MET A 251 -17.15 9.51 20.01
N GLY A 252 -18.48 9.34 19.88
CA GLY A 252 -19.47 10.39 20.10
C GLY A 252 -19.74 11.28 18.89
N PHE A 253 -19.40 10.84 17.68
CA PHE A 253 -19.88 11.48 16.46
C PHE A 253 -21.36 11.17 16.24
N ASP A 254 -22.10 12.15 15.71
CA ASP A 254 -23.45 11.96 15.19
C ASP A 254 -23.36 11.65 13.68
N VAL A 255 -23.66 10.43 13.27
CA VAL A 255 -23.65 10.04 11.85
C VAL A 255 -24.92 10.58 11.19
N VAL A 256 -24.81 11.74 10.54
CA VAL A 256 -25.95 12.47 9.94
C VAL A 256 -26.15 12.20 8.45
N PHE A 257 -25.13 11.65 7.78
CA PHE A 257 -25.15 11.30 6.36
C PHE A 257 -24.48 9.94 6.19
N ASP A 258 -25.18 8.98 5.61
CA ASP A 258 -24.69 7.62 5.34
C ASP A 258 -25.30 7.16 4.00
N GLU A 259 -24.47 7.20 2.95
CA GLU A 259 -24.94 6.92 1.60
C GLU A 259 -23.94 6.05 0.83
N GLN A 260 -24.48 5.30 -0.12
CA GLN A 260 -23.69 4.47 -1.04
C GLN A 260 -23.54 5.14 -2.40
N TYR A 261 -22.37 4.92 -3.02
CA TYR A 261 -22.19 5.23 -4.43
C TYR A 261 -21.83 3.96 -5.22
N ARG A 262 -22.01 4.04 -6.55
CA ARG A 262 -21.80 2.89 -7.43
C ARG A 262 -20.31 2.61 -7.65
N PRO A 263 -19.87 1.35 -7.76
CA PRO A 263 -18.47 0.97 -7.97
C PRO A 263 -17.80 1.66 -9.17
N LEU A 264 -18.53 1.91 -10.24
CA LEU A 264 -18.04 2.61 -11.43
C LEU A 264 -18.08 4.15 -11.31
N GLY A 265 -18.34 4.67 -10.11
CA GLY A 265 -18.52 6.09 -9.86
C GLY A 265 -19.90 6.61 -10.22
N GLU A 266 -20.11 7.89 -10.00
CA GLU A 266 -21.39 8.58 -10.17
C GLU A 266 -21.30 9.62 -11.29
N THR A 267 -22.45 9.84 -11.96
CA THR A 267 -22.60 10.91 -12.95
C THR A 267 -23.03 12.24 -12.33
N GLY A 268 -23.39 12.22 -11.04
CA GLY A 268 -24.01 13.35 -10.34
C GLY A 268 -23.49 13.57 -8.92
N TRP A 269 -22.18 13.74 -8.73
CA TRP A 269 -21.59 13.99 -7.41
C TRP A 269 -22.13 15.21 -6.67
N ARG A 270 -22.61 16.23 -7.40
CA ARG A 270 -23.24 17.43 -6.81
C ARG A 270 -24.42 17.11 -5.90
N GLY A 271 -25.20 16.05 -6.21
CA GLY A 271 -26.33 15.63 -5.38
C GLY A 271 -25.91 15.20 -3.98
N PHE A 272 -24.78 14.47 -3.88
CA PHE A 272 -24.20 14.09 -2.58
C PHE A 272 -23.72 15.32 -1.81
N VAL A 273 -23.02 16.26 -2.47
CA VAL A 273 -22.55 17.50 -1.84
C VAL A 273 -23.71 18.33 -1.28
N GLN A 274 -24.78 18.48 -2.05
CA GLN A 274 -25.98 19.22 -1.59
C GLN A 274 -26.62 18.54 -0.39
N LYS A 275 -26.77 17.21 -0.44
CA LYS A 275 -27.35 16.44 0.68
C LYS A 275 -26.46 16.53 1.93
N MET A 276 -25.14 16.35 1.82
CA MET A 276 -24.19 16.51 2.96
C MET A 276 -24.33 17.88 3.61
N ARG A 277 -24.41 18.94 2.81
CA ARG A 277 -24.61 20.30 3.31
C ARG A 277 -25.96 20.47 4.02
N ASP A 278 -27.04 19.94 3.45
CA ASP A 278 -28.39 20.03 3.99
C ASP A 278 -28.54 19.21 5.29
N ASP A 279 -27.85 18.07 5.39
CA ASP A 279 -27.77 17.21 6.60
C ASP A 279 -26.81 17.81 7.66
N GLY A 280 -26.06 18.85 7.31
CA GLY A 280 -25.18 19.59 8.23
C GLY A 280 -23.89 18.87 8.56
N VAL A 281 -23.34 18.07 7.62
CA VAL A 281 -22.06 17.36 7.78
C VAL A 281 -20.94 18.34 8.09
N THR A 282 -20.17 18.05 9.14
CA THR A 282 -18.98 18.82 9.56
C THR A 282 -17.70 17.98 9.49
N ALA A 283 -17.78 16.68 9.70
CA ALA A 283 -16.71 15.71 9.51
C ALA A 283 -17.08 14.76 8.36
N PHE A 284 -16.15 14.38 7.50
CA PHE A 284 -16.46 13.53 6.35
C PHE A 284 -15.44 12.42 6.16
N GLU A 285 -15.94 11.23 5.81
CA GLU A 285 -15.14 10.06 5.42
C GLU A 285 -15.65 9.51 4.10
N MET A 286 -14.73 9.15 3.20
CA MET A 286 -15.07 8.41 1.99
C MET A 286 -14.32 7.08 1.92
N ILE A 287 -15.07 5.99 1.71
CA ILE A 287 -14.52 4.65 1.55
C ILE A 287 -14.63 4.28 0.07
N GLY A 288 -13.51 4.08 -0.57
CA GLY A 288 -13.44 3.71 -1.98
C GLY A 288 -12.14 4.13 -2.63
N GLU A 289 -12.24 4.63 -3.85
CA GLU A 289 -11.10 4.81 -4.71
C GLU A 289 -10.75 6.29 -4.96
N PRO A 290 -9.46 6.61 -5.13
CA PRO A 290 -8.98 7.97 -5.33
C PRO A 290 -9.74 8.77 -6.39
N GLU A 291 -10.04 8.17 -7.53
CA GLU A 291 -10.71 8.85 -8.65
C GLU A 291 -12.13 9.33 -8.29
N ASN A 292 -12.83 8.55 -7.47
CA ASN A 292 -14.17 8.90 -7.02
C ASN A 292 -14.13 10.05 -6.02
N MET A 293 -13.14 10.06 -5.13
CA MET A 293 -12.93 11.17 -4.20
C MET A 293 -12.55 12.45 -4.93
N VAL A 294 -11.68 12.37 -5.95
CA VAL A 294 -11.35 13.52 -6.83
C VAL A 294 -12.61 14.10 -7.44
N ALA A 295 -13.48 13.26 -8.00
CA ALA A 295 -14.73 13.72 -8.62
C ALA A 295 -15.68 14.37 -7.60
N LEU A 296 -15.75 13.84 -6.38
CA LEU A 296 -16.53 14.43 -5.28
C LEU A 296 -15.94 15.79 -4.85
N GLN A 297 -14.62 15.91 -4.69
CA GLN A 297 -13.97 17.18 -4.33
C GLN A 297 -14.15 18.25 -5.40
N GLN A 298 -14.10 17.90 -6.68
CA GLN A 298 -14.42 18.82 -7.78
C GLN A 298 -15.87 19.30 -7.70
N ALA A 299 -16.79 18.44 -7.28
CA ALA A 299 -18.17 18.84 -7.04
C ALA A 299 -18.29 19.76 -5.81
N MET A 300 -17.58 19.48 -4.71
CA MET A 300 -17.49 20.36 -3.53
C MET A 300 -16.95 21.74 -3.91
N GLN A 301 -15.87 21.80 -4.68
CA GLN A 301 -15.30 23.05 -5.19
C GLN A 301 -16.33 23.84 -6.01
N THR A 302 -17.05 23.15 -6.91
CA THR A 302 -18.09 23.78 -7.75
C THR A 302 -19.24 24.35 -6.95
N GLU A 303 -19.66 23.65 -5.87
CA GLU A 303 -20.72 24.10 -4.96
C GLU A 303 -20.22 25.14 -3.93
N GLY A 304 -18.90 25.37 -3.85
CA GLY A 304 -18.28 26.27 -2.86
C GLY A 304 -18.51 25.84 -1.42
N TRP A 305 -18.56 24.52 -1.18
CA TRP A 305 -18.81 23.94 0.14
C TRP A 305 -17.88 22.75 0.40
N TYR A 306 -17.31 22.72 1.59
CA TYR A 306 -16.53 21.60 2.13
C TYR A 306 -16.96 21.34 3.58
N PRO A 307 -16.82 20.10 4.09
CA PRO A 307 -16.89 19.85 5.54
C PRO A 307 -15.76 20.57 6.27
N THR A 308 -15.84 20.65 7.60
CA THR A 308 -14.77 21.24 8.44
C THR A 308 -13.47 20.45 8.29
N PHE A 309 -13.57 19.11 8.24
CA PHE A 309 -12.46 18.26 7.83
C PHE A 309 -12.94 17.04 7.02
N THR A 310 -12.05 16.52 6.23
CA THR A 310 -12.18 15.22 5.55
C THR A 310 -11.08 14.30 6.08
N HIS A 311 -11.47 13.10 6.54
CA HIS A 311 -10.55 12.01 6.84
C HIS A 311 -10.59 10.98 5.70
N LEU A 312 -9.45 10.47 5.28
CA LEU A 312 -9.33 9.46 4.23
C LEU A 312 -8.53 8.25 4.74
N GLN A 313 -8.82 7.10 4.19
CA GLN A 313 -8.05 5.88 4.47
C GLN A 313 -6.65 5.94 3.79
N PRO A 314 -5.64 5.23 4.31
CA PRO A 314 -4.27 5.30 3.78
C PRO A 314 -4.11 4.91 2.31
N ASN A 315 -5.02 4.12 1.73
CA ASN A 315 -5.00 3.75 0.31
C ASN A 315 -5.15 4.95 -0.64
N TYR A 316 -5.58 6.11 -0.14
CA TYR A 316 -5.59 7.36 -0.90
C TYR A 316 -4.20 8.00 -1.03
N MET A 317 -3.16 7.51 -0.33
CA MET A 317 -1.78 7.93 -0.54
C MET A 317 -1.24 7.34 -1.85
N ASP A 318 -1.70 7.94 -2.95
CA ASP A 318 -1.47 7.58 -4.34
C ASP A 318 -1.20 8.88 -5.12
N GLU A 319 -0.10 8.93 -5.88
CA GLU A 319 0.25 10.11 -6.68
C GLU A 319 -0.85 10.53 -7.64
N LYS A 320 -1.62 9.58 -8.18
CA LYS A 320 -2.72 9.87 -9.09
C LYS A 320 -3.81 10.70 -8.42
N PHE A 321 -4.10 10.43 -7.15
CA PHE A 321 -5.04 11.25 -6.36
C PHE A 321 -4.60 12.72 -6.33
N MET A 322 -3.31 12.97 -6.13
CA MET A 322 -2.76 14.31 -6.11
C MET A 322 -2.76 14.97 -7.49
N GLN A 323 -2.33 14.23 -8.52
CA GLN A 323 -2.26 14.74 -9.89
C GLN A 323 -3.62 15.15 -10.45
N GLU A 324 -4.68 14.39 -10.14
CA GLU A 324 -6.03 14.61 -10.64
C GLU A 324 -6.86 15.53 -9.74
N GLY A 325 -6.61 15.51 -8.43
CA GLY A 325 -7.41 16.19 -7.41
C GLY A 325 -6.85 17.48 -6.86
N GLY A 326 -5.53 17.71 -7.00
CA GLY A 326 -4.79 18.72 -6.22
C GLY A 326 -5.45 20.08 -6.09
N SER A 327 -5.92 20.68 -7.19
CA SER A 327 -6.56 22.02 -7.15
C SER A 327 -7.98 22.05 -6.57
N SER A 328 -8.62 20.90 -6.40
CA SER A 328 -9.97 20.77 -5.84
C SER A 328 -9.99 20.26 -4.40
N MET A 329 -8.82 19.95 -3.85
CA MET A 329 -8.72 19.47 -2.47
C MET A 329 -9.04 20.55 -1.45
N SER A 330 -9.67 20.14 -0.36
CA SER A 330 -9.83 20.99 0.83
C SER A 330 -8.50 21.05 1.58
N ASP A 331 -8.15 22.21 2.09
CA ASP A 331 -6.99 22.40 2.98
C ASP A 331 -7.10 21.61 4.31
N ALA A 332 -8.28 21.02 4.60
CA ALA A 332 -8.53 20.21 5.79
C ALA A 332 -8.79 18.74 5.41
N THR A 333 -7.94 18.16 4.55
CA THR A 333 -8.00 16.76 4.16
C THR A 333 -6.83 16.00 4.79
N TYR A 334 -7.15 15.01 5.61
CA TYR A 334 -6.18 14.27 6.43
C TYR A 334 -6.32 12.77 6.26
N MET A 335 -5.26 12.04 6.57
CA MET A 335 -5.23 10.58 6.73
C MET A 335 -4.45 10.22 7.98
N ARG A 336 -4.76 9.07 8.56
CA ARG A 336 -3.85 8.38 9.46
C ARG A 336 -3.10 7.31 8.67
N SER A 337 -1.87 7.01 9.03
CA SER A 337 -1.11 5.94 8.37
C SER A 337 -0.09 5.30 9.31
N ALA A 338 0.16 4.02 9.14
CA ALA A 338 1.33 3.34 9.70
C ALA A 338 2.58 3.54 8.82
N PHE A 339 2.42 4.03 7.60
CA PHE A 339 3.49 4.28 6.63
C PHE A 339 3.76 5.78 6.50
N PRO A 340 5.03 6.21 6.45
CA PRO A 340 5.37 7.61 6.21
C PRO A 340 4.98 8.04 4.79
N PRO A 341 4.60 9.30 4.58
CA PRO A 341 4.42 9.85 3.25
C PRO A 341 5.77 10.03 2.52
N PHE A 342 5.72 10.06 1.19
CA PHE A 342 6.94 10.00 0.34
C PHE A 342 7.88 11.20 0.50
N ASP A 343 7.40 12.33 0.98
CA ASP A 343 8.21 13.52 1.28
C ASP A 343 9.19 13.31 2.46
N MET A 344 8.98 12.24 3.25
CA MET A 344 9.87 11.88 4.36
C MET A 344 11.07 10.99 3.95
N ALA A 345 11.31 10.74 2.67
CA ALA A 345 12.38 9.86 2.22
C ALA A 345 13.78 10.26 2.70
N GLU A 346 14.06 11.55 2.91
CA GLU A 346 15.33 12.02 3.47
C GLU A 346 15.46 11.72 4.98
N GLN A 347 14.36 11.47 5.68
CA GLN A 347 14.31 11.25 7.12
C GLN A 347 14.10 9.79 7.50
N VAL A 348 13.54 8.98 6.58
CA VAL A 348 13.20 7.57 6.76
C VAL A 348 14.01 6.72 5.77
N PRO A 349 15.16 6.15 6.18
CA PRO A 349 16.04 5.41 5.27
C PRO A 349 15.35 4.26 4.53
N ALA A 350 14.48 3.50 5.18
CA ALA A 350 13.74 2.42 4.54
C ALA A 350 12.75 2.90 3.45
N LEU A 351 12.22 4.13 3.59
CA LEU A 351 11.41 4.75 2.53
C LEU A 351 12.28 5.16 1.34
N ALA A 352 13.48 5.70 1.61
CA ALA A 352 14.45 5.99 0.54
C ALA A 352 14.85 4.70 -0.19
N ASP A 353 15.12 3.61 0.54
CA ASP A 353 15.40 2.29 -0.05
C ASP A 353 14.24 1.77 -0.89
N TYR A 354 12.99 1.95 -0.45
CA TYR A 354 11.81 1.57 -1.24
C TYR A 354 11.74 2.32 -2.58
N LEU A 355 11.92 3.64 -2.54
CA LEU A 355 11.90 4.47 -3.76
C LEU A 355 13.05 4.13 -4.70
N GLU A 356 14.26 3.90 -4.16
CA GLU A 356 15.43 3.47 -4.94
C GLU A 356 15.20 2.08 -5.55
N LEU A 357 14.65 1.13 -4.77
CA LEU A 357 14.31 -0.22 -5.22
C LEU A 357 13.34 -0.17 -6.41
N MET A 358 12.26 0.60 -6.31
CA MET A 358 11.30 0.77 -7.40
C MET A 358 11.96 1.39 -8.63
N GLN A 359 12.76 2.45 -8.45
CA GLN A 359 13.44 3.12 -9.56
C GLN A 359 14.45 2.23 -10.27
N ARG A 360 15.20 1.39 -9.54
CA ARG A 360 16.27 0.55 -10.11
C ARG A 360 15.74 -0.72 -10.76
N TYR A 361 14.77 -1.38 -10.14
CA TYR A 361 14.37 -2.75 -10.50
C TYR A 361 13.00 -2.84 -11.19
N ASN A 362 12.17 -1.81 -11.09
CA ASN A 362 10.93 -1.68 -11.86
C ASN A 362 10.67 -0.23 -12.27
N PRO A 363 11.56 0.39 -13.08
CA PRO A 363 11.39 1.78 -13.50
C PRO A 363 10.10 1.95 -14.29
N GLY A 364 9.22 2.83 -13.80
CA GLY A 364 7.88 3.04 -14.33
C GLY A 364 6.79 2.20 -13.69
N GLY A 365 7.12 1.34 -12.73
CA GLY A 365 6.15 0.72 -11.83
C GLY A 365 5.44 1.76 -10.96
N LYS A 366 4.19 1.47 -10.61
CA LYS A 366 3.38 2.36 -9.77
C LYS A 366 3.92 2.37 -8.33
N THR A 367 4.19 3.56 -7.80
CA THR A 367 4.60 3.80 -6.43
C THR A 367 3.43 4.39 -5.64
N ALA A 368 2.95 3.64 -4.64
CA ALA A 368 1.87 4.04 -3.75
C ALA A 368 1.97 3.29 -2.41
N MET A 369 1.16 3.68 -1.42
CA MET A 369 1.19 3.08 -0.07
C MET A 369 0.98 1.56 -0.09
N LEU A 370 0.03 1.05 -0.88
CA LEU A 370 -0.20 -0.39 -0.97
C LEU A 370 0.99 -1.15 -1.57
N GLY A 371 1.86 -0.50 -2.35
CA GLY A 371 3.12 -1.07 -2.81
C GLY A 371 4.12 -1.26 -1.67
N MET A 372 4.23 -0.30 -0.74
CA MET A 372 5.03 -0.44 0.48
C MET A 372 4.50 -1.57 1.36
N GLN A 373 3.17 -1.67 1.47
CA GLN A 373 2.52 -2.73 2.24
C GLN A 373 2.76 -4.11 1.61
N GLY A 374 2.70 -4.22 0.29
CA GLY A 374 3.09 -5.43 -0.45
C GLY A 374 4.54 -5.82 -0.24
N LEU A 375 5.45 -4.83 -0.31
CA LEU A 375 6.89 -5.06 -0.06
C LEU A 375 7.14 -5.58 1.36
N SER A 376 6.42 -5.06 2.38
CA SER A 376 6.51 -5.58 3.76
C SER A 376 6.22 -7.08 3.83
N GLY A 377 5.29 -7.59 3.00
CA GLY A 377 5.02 -9.02 2.88
C GLY A 377 6.21 -9.81 2.32
N PHE A 378 6.87 -9.29 1.30
CA PHE A 378 8.06 -9.93 0.71
C PHE A 378 9.26 -9.91 1.65
N LEU A 379 9.48 -8.80 2.36
CA LEU A 379 10.55 -8.69 3.36
C LEU A 379 10.31 -9.66 4.52
N LEU A 380 9.07 -9.76 5.02
CA LEU A 380 8.72 -10.70 6.09
C LEU A 380 8.91 -12.16 5.64
N PHE A 381 8.51 -12.47 4.41
CA PHE A 381 8.73 -13.79 3.82
C PHE A 381 10.23 -14.11 3.74
N ALA A 382 11.06 -13.19 3.24
CA ALA A 382 12.49 -13.41 3.09
C ALA A 382 13.19 -13.60 4.44
N VAL A 383 12.87 -12.77 5.45
CA VAL A 383 13.40 -12.91 6.81
C VAL A 383 13.00 -14.28 7.39
N ALA A 384 11.73 -14.65 7.31
CA ALA A 384 11.26 -15.95 7.78
C ALA A 384 11.92 -17.13 7.05
N ALA A 385 12.12 -17.03 5.73
CA ALA A 385 12.78 -18.04 4.93
C ALA A 385 14.26 -18.22 5.30
N ASN A 386 14.96 -17.12 5.54
CA ASN A 386 16.36 -17.15 6.00
C ASN A 386 16.48 -17.79 7.39
N GLU A 387 15.53 -17.54 8.29
CA GLU A 387 15.49 -18.20 9.61
C GLU A 387 15.16 -19.71 9.50
N CYS A 388 14.43 -20.15 8.49
CA CYS A 388 14.19 -21.58 8.22
C CYS A 388 15.42 -22.28 7.63
N GLY A 389 16.27 -21.56 6.89
CA GLY A 389 17.50 -22.09 6.30
C GLY A 389 17.26 -23.31 5.39
N GLU A 390 18.00 -24.41 5.65
CA GLU A 390 17.88 -25.64 4.85
C GLU A 390 16.53 -26.37 5.00
N ASP A 391 15.82 -26.14 6.10
CA ASP A 391 14.51 -26.76 6.43
C ASP A 391 13.33 -25.91 5.93
N LEU A 392 13.49 -25.16 4.83
CA LEU A 392 12.47 -24.30 4.26
C LEU A 392 11.20 -25.07 3.93
N SER A 393 10.12 -24.72 4.61
CA SER A 393 8.79 -25.28 4.43
C SER A 393 7.71 -24.23 4.72
N ARG A 394 6.51 -24.43 4.18
CA ARG A 394 5.36 -23.54 4.44
C ARG A 394 5.07 -23.40 5.94
N ALA A 395 5.18 -24.51 6.69
CA ALA A 395 4.95 -24.51 8.14
C ALA A 395 6.01 -23.67 8.87
N CYS A 396 7.29 -23.79 8.50
CA CYS A 396 8.35 -22.99 9.07
C CYS A 396 8.18 -21.50 8.76
N ILE A 397 7.82 -21.14 7.52
CA ILE A 397 7.55 -19.74 7.15
C ILE A 397 6.47 -19.13 8.04
N LEU A 398 5.34 -19.84 8.22
CA LEU A 398 4.25 -19.33 9.08
C LEU A 398 4.71 -19.18 10.53
N GLU A 399 5.46 -20.14 11.07
CA GLU A 399 5.99 -20.07 12.44
C GLU A 399 6.93 -18.86 12.61
N LYS A 400 7.90 -18.71 11.70
CA LYS A 400 8.91 -17.64 11.79
C LYS A 400 8.32 -16.26 11.53
N ALA A 401 7.44 -16.13 10.54
CA ALA A 401 6.74 -14.88 10.25
C ALA A 401 5.83 -14.45 11.40
N ALA A 402 5.10 -15.39 12.02
CA ALA A 402 4.25 -15.10 13.17
C ALA A 402 5.03 -14.78 14.46
N ALA A 403 6.27 -15.21 14.56
CA ALA A 403 7.13 -14.94 15.70
C ALA A 403 7.76 -13.54 15.66
N GLN A 404 7.66 -12.82 14.56
CA GLN A 404 8.17 -11.44 14.47
C GLN A 404 7.32 -10.51 15.34
N ASP A 405 7.94 -9.89 16.33
CA ASP A 405 7.32 -8.89 17.22
C ASP A 405 7.97 -7.54 16.97
N GLY A 406 7.18 -6.49 16.89
CA GLY A 406 7.67 -5.17 16.53
C GLY A 406 8.14 -5.07 15.06
N TRP A 407 7.54 -5.83 14.15
CA TRP A 407 7.87 -5.83 12.73
C TRP A 407 7.67 -4.46 12.10
N THR A 408 8.73 -3.90 11.52
CA THR A 408 8.73 -2.57 10.88
C THR A 408 9.04 -2.61 9.39
N ALA A 409 9.28 -3.80 8.82
CA ALA A 409 9.81 -3.96 7.46
C ALA A 409 11.09 -3.12 7.24
N GLY A 410 12.04 -3.20 8.20
CA GLY A 410 13.29 -2.44 8.12
C GLY A 410 13.15 -0.96 8.46
N GLY A 411 12.07 -0.54 9.09
CA GLY A 411 11.75 0.86 9.39
C GLY A 411 10.84 1.52 8.33
N LEU A 412 10.24 0.73 7.44
CA LEU A 412 9.33 1.23 6.40
C LEU A 412 7.97 1.64 6.97
N HIS A 413 7.56 1.07 8.10
CA HIS A 413 6.30 1.40 8.77
C HIS A 413 6.43 1.28 10.29
N SER A 414 5.40 1.73 11.02
CA SER A 414 5.33 1.58 12.48
C SER A 414 5.33 0.10 12.88
N ALA A 415 5.75 -0.17 14.11
CA ALA A 415 5.86 -1.51 14.65
C ALA A 415 4.51 -2.26 14.59
N GLN A 416 4.55 -3.50 14.09
CA GLN A 416 3.42 -4.43 13.94
C GLN A 416 3.71 -5.73 14.68
N THR A 417 2.68 -6.52 14.92
CA THR A 417 2.82 -7.88 15.47
C THR A 417 2.12 -8.87 14.52
N PRO A 418 2.80 -9.35 13.47
CA PRO A 418 2.19 -10.20 12.42
C PRO A 418 1.51 -11.48 12.91
N GLY A 419 1.98 -12.05 14.03
CA GLY A 419 1.39 -13.24 14.65
C GLY A 419 0.09 -12.98 15.42
N ASN A 420 -0.26 -11.72 15.65
CA ASN A 420 -1.49 -11.31 16.31
C ASN A 420 -2.42 -10.60 15.29
N THR A 421 -3.71 -10.77 15.47
CA THR A 421 -4.72 -10.05 14.71
C THR A 421 -5.16 -8.77 15.42
N THR A 422 -4.18 -7.99 15.94
CA THR A 422 -4.41 -6.72 16.64
C THR A 422 -3.96 -5.55 15.76
N ALA A 423 -4.71 -4.46 15.81
CA ALA A 423 -4.32 -3.23 15.12
C ALA A 423 -3.07 -2.61 15.76
N THR A 424 -2.22 -2.00 14.93
CA THR A 424 -1.15 -1.15 15.47
C THR A 424 -1.73 0.01 16.26
N ARG A 425 -1.03 0.38 17.33
CA ARG A 425 -1.36 1.58 18.12
C ARG A 425 -0.48 2.77 17.76
N CYS A 426 0.39 2.58 16.78
CA CYS A 426 1.39 3.54 16.34
C CYS A 426 1.04 4.03 14.93
N ASP A 427 0.53 5.23 14.84
CA ASP A 427 0.16 5.88 13.57
C ASP A 427 0.79 7.28 13.49
N LEU A 428 0.80 7.85 12.29
CA LEU A 428 1.13 9.24 12.03
C LEU A 428 0.01 9.91 11.24
N ALA A 429 -0.09 11.23 11.36
CA ALA A 429 -1.02 12.04 10.59
C ALA A 429 -0.37 12.52 9.30
N ILE A 430 -1.10 12.43 8.22
CA ILE A 430 -0.74 12.95 6.90
C ILE A 430 -1.74 14.02 6.52
N HIS A 431 -1.26 15.18 6.15
CA HIS A 431 -2.04 16.25 5.56
C HIS A 431 -1.93 16.13 4.03
N ALA A 432 -3.05 15.88 3.36
CA ALA A 432 -3.11 15.90 1.92
C ALA A 432 -3.32 17.32 1.42
N THR A 433 -2.31 17.90 0.77
CA THR A 433 -2.31 19.26 0.25
C THR A 433 -2.27 19.28 -1.28
N ALA A 434 -2.45 20.42 -1.91
CA ALA A 434 -2.32 20.56 -3.35
C ALA A 434 -0.89 20.20 -3.86
N ASP A 435 0.11 20.28 -3.00
CA ASP A 435 1.52 20.02 -3.33
C ASP A 435 1.97 18.58 -3.02
N GLY A 436 1.15 17.79 -2.32
CA GLY A 436 1.46 16.39 -1.97
C GLY A 436 0.90 15.95 -0.63
N PHE A 437 1.32 14.76 -0.24
CA PHE A 437 1.07 14.18 1.08
C PHE A 437 2.20 14.60 2.01
N VAL A 438 1.88 15.31 3.07
CA VAL A 438 2.86 15.90 3.98
C VAL A 438 2.66 15.34 5.39
N TYR A 439 3.75 14.94 6.04
CA TYR A 439 3.72 14.56 7.46
C TYR A 439 3.27 15.74 8.33
N ASP A 440 2.21 15.54 9.12
CA ASP A 440 1.74 16.53 10.08
C ASP A 440 2.22 16.20 11.50
N GLU A 441 3.41 16.68 11.84
CA GLU A 441 4.02 16.47 13.14
C GLU A 441 3.18 17.07 14.28
N ALA A 442 2.57 18.23 14.02
CA ALA A 442 1.78 18.94 15.04
C ALA A 442 0.50 18.18 15.39
N LEU A 443 -0.15 17.55 14.40
CA LEU A 443 -1.34 16.72 14.61
C LEU A 443 -0.97 15.34 15.15
N THR A 444 0.16 14.77 14.73
CA THR A 444 0.66 13.47 15.20
C THR A 444 1.04 13.52 16.68
N GLU A 445 1.69 14.58 17.16
CA GLU A 445 2.29 14.64 18.50
C GLU A 445 3.14 13.39 18.80
N PRO A 446 4.22 13.14 18.05
CA PRO A 446 4.94 11.87 18.07
C PRO A 446 5.59 11.61 19.43
N ASN A 447 5.57 10.34 19.87
CA ASN A 447 6.20 9.87 21.11
C ASN A 447 7.14 8.67 20.90
N GLU A 448 7.12 8.05 19.71
CA GLU A 448 8.03 6.98 19.31
C GLU A 448 8.48 7.18 17.85
N GLY A 449 9.69 7.73 17.68
CA GLY A 449 10.18 8.15 16.36
C GLY A 449 9.27 9.23 15.76
N ILE A 450 8.73 8.92 14.57
CA ILE A 450 7.78 9.80 13.86
C ILE A 450 6.30 9.46 14.18
N TYR A 451 6.05 8.48 15.01
CA TYR A 451 4.71 7.95 15.30
C TYR A 451 4.19 8.41 16.67
N ASN A 452 2.89 8.52 16.76
CA ASN A 452 2.17 8.56 18.03
C ASN A 452 1.70 7.14 18.36
N CYS A 453 2.25 6.59 19.43
CA CYS A 453 1.94 5.24 19.94
C CYS A 453 1.14 5.37 21.23
N ASP A 454 -0.17 5.24 21.15
CA ASP A 454 -1.10 5.41 22.26
C ASP A 454 -2.11 4.25 22.26
N PRO A 455 -2.37 3.60 23.41
CA PRO A 455 -3.44 2.60 23.51
C PRO A 455 -4.80 3.08 23.00
N ASP A 456 -5.11 4.37 23.17
CA ASP A 456 -6.37 4.96 22.74
C ASP A 456 -6.45 5.22 21.22
N ASN A 457 -5.41 4.90 20.48
CA ASN A 457 -5.41 4.94 18.99
C ASN A 457 -6.20 3.78 18.36
N VAL A 458 -6.63 2.81 19.17
CA VAL A 458 -7.40 1.64 18.72
C VAL A 458 -8.69 1.52 19.54
N ILE A 459 -9.79 1.34 18.83
CA ILE A 459 -11.10 1.08 19.44
C ILE A 459 -11.49 -0.38 19.19
N GLU A 460 -11.90 -1.07 20.27
CA GLU A 460 -12.52 -2.38 20.17
C GLU A 460 -13.94 -2.25 19.62
N LEU A 461 -14.26 -3.06 18.61
CA LEU A 461 -15.56 -3.14 17.97
C LEU A 461 -16.37 -4.31 18.52
N THR A 462 -17.69 -4.16 18.58
CA THR A 462 -18.59 -5.13 19.25
C THR A 462 -19.69 -5.69 18.36
N ASP A 463 -19.94 -5.10 17.22
CA ASP A 463 -20.94 -5.55 16.26
C ASP A 463 -20.57 -6.89 15.61
N ASP A 464 -21.52 -7.52 14.94
CA ASP A 464 -21.30 -8.77 14.22
C ASP A 464 -20.87 -8.49 12.78
N TYR A 465 -19.61 -8.82 12.47
CA TYR A 465 -19.03 -8.66 11.13
C TYR A 465 -19.00 -9.97 10.32
N GLY A 466 -19.78 -10.97 10.71
CA GLY A 466 -19.95 -12.23 9.97
C GLY A 466 -18.81 -13.24 10.11
N VAL A 467 -17.89 -13.03 11.05
CA VAL A 467 -16.82 -13.96 11.39
C VAL A 467 -16.70 -14.12 12.91
N PRO A 468 -16.20 -15.26 13.41
CA PRO A 468 -16.03 -15.46 14.84
C PRO A 468 -15.12 -14.41 15.47
N ARG A 469 -15.48 -13.94 16.68
CA ARG A 469 -14.57 -13.13 17.49
C ARG A 469 -13.40 -13.99 17.97
N PRO A 470 -12.17 -13.48 17.94
CA PRO A 470 -11.06 -14.15 18.62
C PRO A 470 -11.41 -14.42 20.09
N ALA A 471 -11.00 -15.58 20.59
CA ALA A 471 -11.12 -15.84 22.04
C ALA A 471 -10.20 -14.88 22.80
N ALA A 472 -10.73 -14.26 23.87
CA ALA A 472 -9.99 -13.34 24.72
C ALA A 472 -8.85 -14.05 25.48
#